data_b579ba0fecd105d731826f88fa5cc0cc
#
_entry.id   b579ba0fecd105d731826f88fa5cc0cc
#
_cell.length_a   1.000
_cell.length_b   1.000
_cell.length_c   1.000
_cell.angle_alpha   90.00
_cell.angle_beta   90.00
_cell.angle_gamma   90.00
#
_symmetry.space_group_name_H-M   'P 1'
#
loop_
_entity.id
_entity.type
_entity.pdbx_description
1 polymer ?
#
loop_
_entity_poly.entity_id
_entity_poly.type
_entity_poly.pdbx_seq_one_letter_code
_entity_poly.pdbx_strand_id
1 'polypeptide(L)'
;GVLNGNVAPGSTIAIVGAGPIGLAALLTAQFYSPARIIVIDLDQSRLDVALRFGATDTINATGKAAIQEVFEIAGSTGVDTAIEAVGVPATFELCEEIIAPGGRIANIGVHGTAVDLHLEKLWSHNISITTRLVDTFTTPMLMRTVQSGKIDPKKLITHRFKLDDVIDAYDTFQQAAKTRAIKVIIETSAAAIPKSISDNALEPGNTAKDSWDCMLGTRSGLIFHVRRVNVTDEQALKQFFCKVSAEDLSFRFLSGAKEISHQRMLSMIDIDHKQKENFLAVLPDNNNVIATAMLACDPRFERGEVAISVRADFKGKGVAWELLRHIARYAEAQGVKLLEAIESRENHEAIELEREQGFSVEPYPDDATLLLVSKRLQKS
;
A
#
# COMPACT_ATOMS: atom_id res chain seq x y z
N GLY A 1 7.78 8.67 -7.36
CA GLY A 1 8.66 9.46 -8.26
C GLY A 1 10.07 8.91 -8.25
N VAL A 2 10.70 8.80 -7.10
CA VAL A 2 12.14 8.46 -6.99
C VAL A 2 12.45 7.06 -7.56
N LEU A 3 11.67 6.05 -7.22
CA LEU A 3 11.82 4.69 -7.78
C LEU A 3 11.51 4.67 -9.28
N ASN A 4 10.46 5.36 -9.71
CA ASN A 4 10.11 5.44 -11.14
C ASN A 4 11.18 6.15 -11.95
N GLY A 5 11.80 7.17 -11.36
CA GLY A 5 12.94 7.90 -11.92
C GLY A 5 14.24 7.11 -11.92
N ASN A 6 14.28 5.94 -11.26
CA ASN A 6 15.49 5.13 -11.10
C ASN A 6 16.67 5.95 -10.55
N VAL A 7 16.40 6.83 -9.57
CA VAL A 7 17.45 7.66 -8.95
C VAL A 7 18.55 6.76 -8.38
N ALA A 8 19.78 7.05 -8.72
CA ALA A 8 20.95 6.28 -8.35
C ALA A 8 22.01 7.16 -7.64
N PRO A 9 22.93 6.55 -6.89
CA PRO A 9 24.04 7.29 -6.29
C PRO A 9 24.84 8.03 -7.36
N GLY A 10 25.11 9.31 -7.08
CA GLY A 10 25.87 10.20 -7.97
C GLY A 10 25.06 10.83 -9.11
N SER A 11 23.77 10.50 -9.30
CA SER A 11 22.96 11.12 -10.35
C SER A 11 22.63 12.58 -10.06
N THR A 12 22.42 13.35 -11.12
CA THR A 12 21.82 14.69 -11.07
C THR A 12 20.33 14.58 -11.37
N ILE A 13 19.50 15.05 -10.47
CA ILE A 13 18.03 14.97 -10.63
C ILE A 13 17.40 16.35 -10.60
N ALA A 14 16.37 16.55 -11.41
CA ALA A 14 15.49 17.71 -11.35
C ALA A 14 14.10 17.30 -10.85
N ILE A 15 13.53 18.08 -9.93
CA ILE A 15 12.15 17.93 -9.45
C ILE A 15 11.41 19.20 -9.88
N VAL A 16 10.48 19.05 -10.80
CA VAL A 16 9.66 20.15 -11.32
C VAL A 16 8.38 20.22 -10.49
N GLY A 17 8.28 21.27 -9.68
CA GLY A 17 7.23 21.50 -8.69
C GLY A 17 7.69 21.27 -7.25
N ALA A 18 7.65 22.30 -6.43
CA ALA A 18 7.93 22.26 -5.00
C ALA A 18 6.65 22.22 -4.14
N GLY A 19 5.58 21.64 -4.67
CA GLY A 19 4.38 21.31 -3.93
C GLY A 19 4.59 20.12 -2.96
N PRO A 20 3.55 19.68 -2.25
CA PRO A 20 3.65 18.58 -1.28
C PRO A 20 4.24 17.29 -1.89
N ILE A 21 3.93 17.01 -3.15
CA ILE A 21 4.41 15.79 -3.85
C ILE A 21 5.89 15.94 -4.22
N GLY A 22 6.29 17.08 -4.80
CA GLY A 22 7.70 17.35 -5.13
C GLY A 22 8.59 17.39 -3.90
N LEU A 23 8.15 18.02 -2.81
CA LEU A 23 8.89 18.04 -1.54
C LEU A 23 8.99 16.64 -0.90
N ALA A 24 7.97 15.79 -1.03
CA ALA A 24 8.05 14.39 -0.61
C ALA A 24 9.03 13.58 -1.48
N ALA A 25 9.06 13.85 -2.80
CA ALA A 25 10.06 13.26 -3.68
C ALA A 25 11.49 13.72 -3.30
N LEU A 26 11.69 15.00 -3.00
CA LEU A 26 12.97 15.55 -2.51
C LEU A 26 13.44 14.84 -1.23
N LEU A 27 12.57 14.70 -0.22
CA LEU A 27 12.91 14.03 1.04
C LEU A 27 13.32 12.56 0.83
N THR A 28 12.64 11.86 -0.07
CA THR A 28 12.90 10.44 -0.34
C THR A 28 14.06 10.22 -1.31
N ALA A 29 14.36 11.16 -2.21
CA ALA A 29 15.48 11.08 -3.14
C ALA A 29 16.83 10.99 -2.42
N GLN A 30 16.95 11.62 -1.27
CA GLN A 30 18.20 11.63 -0.49
C GLN A 30 18.66 10.24 -0.05
N PHE A 31 17.77 9.27 0.08
CA PHE A 31 18.14 7.88 0.39
C PHE A 31 18.92 7.18 -0.72
N TYR A 32 18.85 7.73 -1.93
CA TYR A 32 19.54 7.20 -3.11
C TYR A 32 20.85 7.94 -3.39
N SER A 33 21.23 8.88 -2.52
CA SER A 33 22.50 9.62 -2.59
C SER A 33 22.79 10.23 -3.97
N PRO A 34 21.86 10.99 -4.58
CA PRO A 34 22.17 11.74 -5.80
C PRO A 34 23.24 12.79 -5.52
N ALA A 35 24.04 13.11 -6.51
CA ALA A 35 25.06 14.16 -6.39
C ALA A 35 24.43 15.56 -6.36
N ARG A 36 23.32 15.75 -7.10
CA ARG A 36 22.57 17.00 -7.14
C ARG A 36 21.07 16.74 -7.14
N ILE A 37 20.35 17.61 -6.44
CA ILE A 37 18.89 17.70 -6.47
C ILE A 37 18.50 19.13 -6.76
N ILE A 38 18.07 19.38 -8.00
CA ILE A 38 17.60 20.67 -8.49
C ILE A 38 16.10 20.72 -8.33
N VAL A 39 15.55 21.71 -7.61
CA VAL A 39 14.10 21.89 -7.45
C VAL A 39 13.66 23.15 -8.19
N ILE A 40 12.65 23.03 -9.05
CA ILE A 40 12.16 24.09 -9.92
C ILE A 40 10.71 24.42 -9.54
N ASP A 41 10.42 25.68 -9.22
CA ASP A 41 9.06 26.17 -8.90
C ASP A 41 8.98 27.68 -9.17
N LEU A 42 7.77 28.22 -9.26
CA LEU A 42 7.52 29.65 -9.40
C LEU A 42 7.34 30.37 -8.05
N ASP A 43 7.22 29.65 -6.96
CA ASP A 43 7.01 30.17 -5.62
C ASP A 43 8.33 30.11 -4.82
N GLN A 44 8.94 31.27 -4.60
CA GLN A 44 10.19 31.36 -3.84
C GLN A 44 10.06 30.80 -2.43
N SER A 45 8.91 30.97 -1.79
CA SER A 45 8.71 30.43 -0.43
C SER A 45 8.76 28.89 -0.38
N ARG A 46 8.31 28.23 -1.44
CA ARG A 46 8.43 26.78 -1.60
C ARG A 46 9.86 26.34 -1.92
N LEU A 47 10.55 27.09 -2.71
CA LEU A 47 11.97 26.84 -2.99
C LEU A 47 12.84 27.01 -1.73
N ASP A 48 12.54 27.97 -0.88
CA ASP A 48 13.19 28.13 0.42
C ASP A 48 12.93 26.92 1.35
N VAL A 49 11.74 26.31 1.26
CA VAL A 49 11.45 25.05 1.94
C VAL A 49 12.26 23.90 1.33
N ALA A 50 12.36 23.85 0.00
CA ALA A 50 13.12 22.81 -0.69
C ALA A 50 14.59 22.82 -0.29
N LEU A 51 15.21 24.00 -0.19
CA LEU A 51 16.59 24.13 0.33
C LEU A 51 16.72 23.57 1.75
N ARG A 52 15.78 23.90 2.65
CA ARG A 52 15.80 23.35 4.02
C ARG A 52 15.56 21.85 4.07
N PHE A 53 14.94 21.28 3.04
CA PHE A 53 14.67 19.84 2.94
C PHE A 53 15.78 19.08 2.21
N GLY A 54 16.85 19.76 1.77
CA GLY A 54 18.04 19.14 1.21
C GLY A 54 18.15 19.21 -0.31
N ALA A 55 17.44 20.14 -0.97
CA ALA A 55 17.76 20.50 -2.35
C ALA A 55 19.18 21.10 -2.39
N THR A 56 19.96 20.72 -3.38
CA THR A 56 21.30 21.32 -3.60
C THR A 56 21.18 22.65 -4.32
N ASP A 57 20.21 22.75 -5.22
CA ASP A 57 20.00 23.91 -6.07
C ASP A 57 18.48 24.17 -6.22
N THR A 58 18.10 25.43 -6.41
CA THR A 58 16.72 25.82 -6.67
C THR A 58 16.63 26.79 -7.81
N ILE A 59 15.62 26.69 -8.64
CA ILE A 59 15.39 27.56 -9.82
C ILE A 59 13.98 28.15 -9.71
N ASN A 60 13.91 29.48 -9.65
CA ASN A 60 12.68 30.26 -9.68
C ASN A 60 12.43 30.80 -11.09
N ALA A 61 12.15 29.89 -12.01
CA ALA A 61 11.92 30.24 -13.41
C ALA A 61 11.02 29.22 -14.11
N THR A 62 10.62 29.53 -15.33
CA THR A 62 9.84 28.67 -16.22
C THR A 62 10.34 28.76 -17.66
N GLY A 63 9.95 27.77 -18.49
CA GLY A 63 10.27 27.73 -19.92
C GLY A 63 11.79 27.85 -20.16
N LYS A 64 12.19 28.68 -21.15
CA LYS A 64 13.58 28.77 -21.58
C LYS A 64 14.55 29.21 -20.49
N ALA A 65 14.14 30.07 -19.57
CA ALA A 65 15.01 30.52 -18.47
C ALA A 65 15.32 29.33 -17.54
N ALA A 66 14.31 28.56 -17.18
CA ALA A 66 14.50 27.36 -16.34
C ALA A 66 15.40 26.33 -17.03
N ILE A 67 15.23 26.10 -18.34
CA ILE A 67 16.06 25.19 -19.13
C ILE A 67 17.53 25.65 -19.09
N GLN A 68 17.79 26.94 -19.33
CA GLN A 68 19.13 27.47 -19.29
C GLN A 68 19.80 27.31 -17.94
N GLU A 69 19.10 27.65 -16.84
CA GLU A 69 19.62 27.50 -15.48
C GLU A 69 19.91 26.05 -15.13
N VAL A 70 19.05 25.09 -15.57
CA VAL A 70 19.33 23.67 -15.38
C VAL A 70 20.62 23.26 -16.07
N PHE A 71 20.86 23.67 -17.31
CA PHE A 71 22.10 23.35 -18.04
C PHE A 71 23.34 24.03 -17.45
N GLU A 72 23.20 25.20 -16.86
CA GLU A 72 24.29 25.87 -16.13
C GLU A 72 24.70 25.07 -14.88
N ILE A 73 23.72 24.44 -14.17
CA ILE A 73 23.93 23.66 -12.96
C ILE A 73 24.37 22.23 -13.29
N ALA A 74 23.64 21.55 -14.18
CA ALA A 74 23.79 20.13 -14.49
C ALA A 74 24.87 19.85 -15.55
N GLY A 75 25.31 20.88 -16.28
CA GLY A 75 26.16 20.75 -17.44
C GLY A 75 25.36 20.55 -18.74
N SER A 76 26.09 20.58 -19.88
CA SER A 76 25.49 20.58 -21.22
C SER A 76 24.72 19.30 -21.60
N THR A 77 24.81 18.22 -20.82
CA THR A 77 24.10 16.97 -21.06
C THR A 77 22.72 16.94 -20.46
N GLY A 78 22.40 17.80 -19.49
CA GLY A 78 21.15 17.80 -18.75
C GLY A 78 21.15 16.91 -17.52
N VAL A 79 19.96 16.49 -17.05
CA VAL A 79 19.78 15.71 -15.81
C VAL A 79 19.53 14.23 -16.09
N ASP A 80 20.03 13.33 -15.23
CA ASP A 80 19.82 11.89 -15.36
C ASP A 80 18.34 11.49 -15.08
N THR A 81 17.68 12.26 -14.23
CA THR A 81 16.27 12.03 -13.89
C THR A 81 15.53 13.37 -13.78
N ALA A 82 14.41 13.48 -14.46
CA ALA A 82 13.44 14.57 -14.32
C ALA A 82 12.15 14.02 -13.69
N ILE A 83 11.76 14.55 -12.52
CA ILE A 83 10.52 14.19 -11.82
C ILE A 83 9.50 15.30 -12.03
N GLU A 84 8.46 15.04 -12.81
CA GLU A 84 7.34 15.95 -13.02
C GLU A 84 6.34 15.78 -11.88
N ALA A 85 6.10 16.84 -11.07
CA ALA A 85 5.29 16.81 -9.86
C ALA A 85 4.21 17.92 -9.79
N VAL A 86 3.82 18.49 -10.94
CA VAL A 86 2.81 19.55 -11.07
C VAL A 86 1.56 19.06 -11.79
N GLY A 87 1.72 18.44 -12.96
CA GLY A 87 0.62 17.91 -13.76
C GLY A 87 0.08 18.89 -14.81
N VAL A 88 0.95 19.72 -15.41
CA VAL A 88 0.58 20.61 -16.52
C VAL A 88 1.49 20.42 -17.73
N PRO A 89 1.02 20.71 -18.96
CA PRO A 89 1.82 20.49 -20.18
C PRO A 89 3.19 21.16 -20.14
N ALA A 90 3.27 22.41 -19.70
CA ALA A 90 4.52 23.17 -19.66
C ALA A 90 5.60 22.59 -18.75
N THR A 91 5.22 21.89 -17.66
CA THR A 91 6.18 21.23 -16.77
C THR A 91 6.65 19.89 -17.30
N PHE A 92 5.81 19.20 -18.05
CA PHE A 92 6.20 17.98 -18.76
C PHE A 92 7.17 18.32 -19.91
N GLU A 93 6.84 19.34 -20.72
CA GLU A 93 7.74 19.84 -21.77
C GLU A 93 9.10 20.28 -21.20
N LEU A 94 9.12 20.96 -20.04
CA LEU A 94 10.36 21.28 -19.36
C LEU A 94 11.18 20.02 -19.05
N CYS A 95 10.54 18.96 -18.57
CA CYS A 95 11.22 17.68 -18.30
C CYS A 95 11.81 17.07 -19.59
N GLU A 96 11.12 17.17 -20.72
CA GLU A 96 11.62 16.69 -22.02
C GLU A 96 12.87 17.46 -22.49
N GLU A 97 12.89 18.76 -22.26
CA GLU A 97 13.99 19.62 -22.71
C GLU A 97 15.27 19.51 -21.85
N ILE A 98 15.13 19.15 -20.55
CA ILE A 98 16.27 19.09 -19.62
C ILE A 98 16.84 17.68 -19.44
N ILE A 99 16.17 16.65 -19.95
CA ILE A 99 16.59 15.25 -19.73
C ILE A 99 17.83 14.90 -20.55
N ALA A 100 18.80 14.26 -19.92
CA ALA A 100 20.01 13.78 -20.58
C ALA A 100 19.72 12.55 -21.46
N PRO A 101 20.53 12.29 -22.51
CA PRO A 101 20.47 11.02 -23.20
C PRO A 101 20.65 9.82 -22.25
N GLY A 102 19.81 8.81 -22.38
CA GLY A 102 19.73 7.67 -21.46
C GLY A 102 18.98 7.94 -20.17
N GLY A 103 18.54 9.19 -19.96
CA GLY A 103 17.85 9.61 -18.75
C GLY A 103 16.41 9.12 -18.62
N ARG A 104 15.78 9.49 -17.51
CA ARG A 104 14.42 9.04 -17.19
C ARG A 104 13.51 10.17 -16.74
N ILE A 105 12.35 10.28 -17.36
CA ILE A 105 11.26 11.16 -16.92
C ILE A 105 10.29 10.35 -16.06
N ALA A 106 10.10 10.76 -14.81
CA ALA A 106 9.11 10.18 -13.90
C ALA A 106 7.96 11.16 -13.70
N ASN A 107 6.87 10.93 -14.42
CA ASN A 107 5.65 11.73 -14.29
C ASN A 107 4.81 11.24 -13.12
N ILE A 108 4.67 12.07 -12.08
CA ILE A 108 3.86 11.82 -10.89
C ILE A 108 2.81 12.91 -10.66
N GLY A 109 2.86 13.99 -11.44
CA GLY A 109 1.81 15.00 -11.49
C GLY A 109 0.53 14.46 -12.11
N VAL A 110 -0.61 15.00 -11.70
CA VAL A 110 -1.93 14.60 -12.20
C VAL A 110 -2.36 15.57 -13.30
N HIS A 111 -2.30 15.12 -14.55
CA HIS A 111 -2.67 15.93 -15.70
C HIS A 111 -4.19 15.95 -15.91
N GLY A 112 -4.77 17.14 -15.97
CA GLY A 112 -6.19 17.36 -16.30
C GLY A 112 -6.45 17.70 -17.75
N THR A 113 -5.39 17.90 -18.54
CA THR A 113 -5.45 18.25 -19.97
C THR A 113 -4.49 17.38 -20.76
N ALA A 114 -4.67 17.30 -22.08
CA ALA A 114 -3.76 16.60 -22.97
C ALA A 114 -2.35 17.23 -22.91
N VAL A 115 -1.35 16.36 -23.00
CA VAL A 115 0.07 16.71 -23.00
C VAL A 115 0.69 16.20 -24.30
N ASP A 116 1.37 17.05 -25.02
CA ASP A 116 2.10 16.65 -26.23
C ASP A 116 3.39 15.91 -25.81
N LEU A 117 3.72 14.86 -26.54
CA LEU A 117 4.96 14.10 -26.40
C LEU A 117 5.80 14.32 -27.67
N HIS A 118 6.94 15.00 -27.52
CA HIS A 118 7.82 15.37 -28.63
C HIS A 118 8.77 14.23 -29.01
N LEU A 119 8.22 13.13 -29.53
CA LEU A 119 9.01 11.98 -29.93
C LEU A 119 10.03 12.30 -31.02
N GLU A 120 9.76 13.28 -31.89
CA GLU A 120 10.67 13.75 -32.91
C GLU A 120 11.99 14.30 -32.35
N LYS A 121 11.98 14.76 -31.08
CA LYS A 121 13.19 15.20 -30.35
C LYS A 121 13.82 14.07 -29.52
N LEU A 122 13.01 13.18 -28.97
CA LEU A 122 13.39 12.26 -27.90
C LEU A 122 13.84 10.88 -28.41
N TRP A 123 13.38 10.43 -29.59
CA TRP A 123 13.58 9.06 -30.08
C TRP A 123 15.05 8.64 -30.17
N SER A 124 15.95 9.59 -30.44
CA SER A 124 17.39 9.32 -30.55
C SER A 124 18.15 9.36 -29.21
N HIS A 125 17.51 9.81 -28.14
CA HIS A 125 18.14 10.01 -26.83
C HIS A 125 18.04 8.79 -25.91
N ASN A 126 17.37 7.69 -26.31
CA ASN A 126 17.20 6.47 -25.48
C ASN A 126 16.62 6.73 -24.11
N ILE A 127 15.72 7.68 -23.97
CA ILE A 127 15.08 8.02 -22.69
C ILE A 127 14.01 6.99 -22.30
N SER A 128 13.67 6.97 -21.02
CA SER A 128 12.52 6.24 -20.49
C SER A 128 11.53 7.22 -19.89
N ILE A 129 10.24 7.07 -20.21
CA ILE A 129 9.15 7.83 -19.58
C ILE A 129 8.33 6.87 -18.76
N THR A 130 8.09 7.22 -17.50
CA THR A 130 7.30 6.40 -16.57
C THR A 130 6.18 7.23 -15.99
N THR A 131 4.99 6.64 -15.91
CA THR A 131 3.84 7.24 -15.23
C THR A 131 3.39 6.28 -14.13
N ARG A 132 2.92 6.82 -13.01
CA ARG A 132 2.34 5.98 -11.97
C ARG A 132 1.37 6.78 -11.10
N LEU A 133 0.21 6.20 -10.83
CA LEU A 133 -0.65 6.65 -9.77
C LEU A 133 -0.10 6.13 -8.42
N VAL A 134 -0.51 6.75 -7.32
CA VAL A 134 -0.14 6.30 -5.97
C VAL A 134 -0.50 4.82 -5.80
N ASP A 135 0.51 4.02 -5.56
CA ASP A 135 0.38 2.66 -5.06
C ASP A 135 0.90 2.58 -3.61
N THR A 136 0.62 1.50 -2.93
CA THR A 136 0.97 1.33 -1.52
C THR A 136 2.16 0.39 -1.29
N PHE A 137 2.77 -0.16 -2.35
CA PHE A 137 3.83 -1.16 -2.21
C PHE A 137 5.08 -0.61 -1.51
N THR A 138 5.36 0.69 -1.64
CA THR A 138 6.48 1.36 -0.95
C THR A 138 6.14 1.79 0.48
N THR A 139 4.87 1.76 0.88
CA THR A 139 4.42 2.23 2.20
C THR A 139 5.11 1.50 3.37
N PRO A 140 5.26 0.17 3.37
CA PRO A 140 5.96 -0.52 4.45
C PRO A 140 7.42 -0.08 4.61
N MET A 141 8.12 0.16 3.50
CA MET A 141 9.49 0.68 3.50
C MET A 141 9.53 2.10 4.07
N LEU A 142 8.65 2.98 3.61
CA LEU A 142 8.57 4.36 4.08
C LEU A 142 8.20 4.44 5.55
N MET A 143 7.30 3.60 6.04
CA MET A 143 6.95 3.53 7.46
C MET A 143 8.15 3.16 8.32
N ARG A 144 8.94 2.15 7.94
CA ARG A 144 10.19 1.82 8.64
C ARG A 144 11.18 2.98 8.62
N THR A 145 11.24 3.72 7.53
CA THR A 145 12.14 4.88 7.39
C THR A 145 11.70 6.04 8.29
N VAL A 146 10.38 6.24 8.46
CA VAL A 146 9.82 7.20 9.41
C VAL A 146 10.07 6.75 10.85
N GLN A 147 9.82 5.48 11.17
CA GLN A 147 10.04 4.92 12.51
C GLN A 147 11.51 4.98 12.95
N SER A 148 12.44 4.82 12.01
CA SER A 148 13.89 4.96 12.28
C SER A 148 14.35 6.41 12.37
N GLY A 149 13.46 7.40 12.24
CA GLY A 149 13.78 8.82 12.30
C GLY A 149 14.53 9.37 11.09
N LYS A 150 14.65 8.59 10.00
CA LYS A 150 15.34 9.04 8.78
C LYS A 150 14.50 10.01 7.95
N ILE A 151 13.17 9.91 8.04
CA ILE A 151 12.23 10.90 7.54
C ILE A 151 11.38 11.41 8.68
N ASP A 152 11.22 12.73 8.75
CA ASP A 152 10.21 13.36 9.59
C ASP A 152 9.09 13.94 8.70
N PRO A 153 7.97 13.22 8.51
CA PRO A 153 6.87 13.67 7.68
C PRO A 153 6.12 14.86 8.27
N LYS A 154 6.29 15.14 9.58
CA LYS A 154 5.69 16.30 10.25
C LYS A 154 6.18 17.62 9.69
N LYS A 155 7.39 17.64 9.11
CA LYS A 155 7.95 18.82 8.45
C LYS A 155 7.11 19.32 7.27
N LEU A 156 6.33 18.46 6.64
CA LEU A 156 5.41 18.82 5.56
C LEU A 156 4.11 19.45 6.08
N ILE A 157 3.71 19.23 7.34
CA ILE A 157 2.44 19.69 7.90
C ILE A 157 2.59 21.16 8.30
N THR A 158 1.86 22.02 7.61
CA THR A 158 1.89 23.49 7.86
C THR A 158 0.66 24.01 8.58
N HIS A 159 -0.50 23.36 8.37
CA HIS A 159 -1.78 23.82 8.92
C HIS A 159 -2.58 22.66 9.49
N ARG A 160 -3.34 22.95 10.54
CA ARG A 160 -4.26 22.02 11.18
C ARG A 160 -5.59 22.70 11.40
N PHE A 161 -6.68 22.06 11.03
CA PHE A 161 -8.04 22.53 11.18
C PHE A 161 -8.89 21.46 11.87
N LYS A 162 -9.94 21.88 12.57
CA LYS A 162 -10.99 20.96 13.01
C LYS A 162 -11.88 20.59 11.82
N LEU A 163 -12.59 19.47 11.92
CA LEU A 163 -13.52 19.06 10.87
C LEU A 163 -14.61 20.13 10.61
N ASP A 164 -15.04 20.82 11.65
CA ASP A 164 -16.05 21.88 11.54
C ASP A 164 -15.54 23.07 10.69
N ASP A 165 -14.23 23.28 10.61
CA ASP A 165 -13.56 24.33 9.85
C ASP A 165 -13.05 23.82 8.48
N VAL A 166 -13.63 22.74 7.94
CA VAL A 166 -13.16 22.08 6.72
C VAL A 166 -13.15 23.02 5.50
N ILE A 167 -14.09 23.93 5.39
CA ILE A 167 -14.15 24.91 4.29
C ILE A 167 -12.95 25.86 4.36
N ASP A 168 -12.62 26.37 5.53
CA ASP A 168 -11.45 27.24 5.73
C ASP A 168 -10.13 26.49 5.44
N ALA A 169 -10.11 25.18 5.72
CA ALA A 169 -8.98 24.33 5.36
C ALA A 169 -8.79 24.24 3.83
N TYR A 170 -9.88 24.07 3.07
CA TYR A 170 -9.84 24.07 1.60
C TYR A 170 -9.45 25.44 1.06
N ASP A 171 -9.99 26.53 1.57
CA ASP A 171 -9.65 27.90 1.15
C ASP A 171 -8.17 28.20 1.43
N THR A 172 -7.67 27.77 2.59
CA THR A 172 -6.25 27.89 2.94
C THR A 172 -5.37 27.14 1.94
N PHE A 173 -5.74 25.92 1.57
CA PHE A 173 -4.96 25.12 0.62
C PHE A 173 -5.07 25.67 -0.81
N GLN A 174 -6.24 26.16 -1.23
CA GLN A 174 -6.44 26.78 -2.53
C GLN A 174 -5.58 28.02 -2.71
N GLN A 175 -5.36 28.79 -1.62
CA GLN A 175 -4.51 29.97 -1.61
C GLN A 175 -3.09 29.68 -1.11
N ALA A 176 -2.57 28.48 -1.39
CA ALA A 176 -1.31 27.99 -0.84
C ALA A 176 -0.11 28.93 -1.03
N ALA A 177 -0.05 29.67 -2.15
CA ALA A 177 0.99 30.69 -2.38
C ALA A 177 0.96 31.84 -1.36
N LYS A 178 -0.23 32.24 -0.88
CA LYS A 178 -0.39 33.29 0.13
C LYS A 178 -0.26 32.76 1.55
N THR A 179 -0.87 31.62 1.80
CA THR A 179 -0.94 30.98 3.13
C THR A 179 0.31 30.19 3.48
N ARG A 180 1.17 29.93 2.49
CA ARG A 180 2.32 29.02 2.58
C ARG A 180 1.95 27.60 2.96
N ALA A 181 0.74 27.16 2.58
CA ALA A 181 0.25 25.82 2.87
C ALA A 181 0.99 24.78 2.02
N ILE A 182 1.55 23.76 2.68
CA ILE A 182 2.17 22.60 2.04
C ILE A 182 1.26 21.38 2.29
N LYS A 183 1.02 21.03 3.54
CA LYS A 183 0.12 19.96 3.96
C LYS A 183 -0.84 20.47 5.00
N VAL A 184 -2.13 20.33 4.72
CA VAL A 184 -3.22 20.68 5.64
C VAL A 184 -3.75 19.38 6.25
N ILE A 185 -3.87 19.34 7.58
CA ILE A 185 -4.46 18.23 8.34
C ILE A 185 -5.82 18.70 8.86
N ILE A 186 -6.84 17.89 8.64
CA ILE A 186 -8.17 18.06 9.24
C ILE A 186 -8.29 17.05 10.35
N GLU A 187 -8.56 17.54 11.56
CA GLU A 187 -8.66 16.73 12.78
C GLU A 187 -10.13 16.62 13.20
N THR A 188 -10.59 15.39 13.41
CA THR A 188 -11.88 15.17 14.08
C THR A 188 -11.70 15.39 15.57
N SER A 189 -12.71 15.96 16.26
CA SER A 189 -12.67 16.06 17.73
C SER A 189 -12.59 14.64 18.31
N ALA A 190 -11.65 14.43 19.24
CA ALA A 190 -11.41 13.13 19.88
C ALA A 190 -12.63 12.52 20.59
N ALA A 191 -13.74 13.25 20.67
CA ALA A 191 -15.00 12.77 21.26
C ALA A 191 -15.84 11.89 20.32
N ALA A 192 -15.47 11.75 19.02
CA ALA A 192 -16.26 11.01 18.04
C ALA A 192 -15.60 9.70 17.54
N ILE A 193 -14.40 9.38 18.00
CA ILE A 193 -13.81 8.05 17.76
C ILE A 193 -14.05 7.24 19.04
N PRO A 194 -14.84 6.16 18.98
CA PRO A 194 -14.82 5.20 20.08
C PRO A 194 -13.37 4.78 20.25
N LYS A 195 -12.84 4.85 21.48
CA LYS A 195 -11.47 4.48 21.85
C LYS A 195 -11.10 3.01 21.58
N SER A 196 -11.81 2.33 20.69
CA SER A 196 -11.64 0.91 20.38
C SER A 196 -10.77 0.60 19.16
N ILE A 197 -10.17 1.58 18.47
CA ILE A 197 -9.42 1.28 17.23
C ILE A 197 -7.91 1.56 17.32
N SER A 198 -7.38 2.32 18.29
CA SER A 198 -5.97 2.67 18.28
C SER A 198 -5.13 2.40 19.52
N ASP A 199 -5.69 2.07 20.68
CA ASP A 199 -4.90 2.06 21.92
C ASP A 199 -4.89 0.75 22.71
N ASN A 200 -5.30 -0.39 22.12
CA ASN A 200 -5.12 -1.71 22.72
C ASN A 200 -3.86 -2.45 22.21
N ALA A 201 -2.86 -1.72 21.76
CA ALA A 201 -1.52 -2.27 21.62
C ALA A 201 -0.65 -1.67 22.71
N LEU A 202 -0.26 -2.50 23.72
CA LEU A 202 0.72 -2.26 24.76
C LEU A 202 0.19 -1.74 26.11
N GLU A 203 -0.50 -2.62 26.85
CA GLU A 203 -0.31 -2.75 28.28
C GLU A 203 -0.19 -4.25 28.61
N PRO A 204 0.85 -4.70 29.29
CA PRO A 204 1.00 -6.10 29.66
C PRO A 204 0.20 -6.38 30.94
N GLY A 205 -0.90 -7.05 30.81
CA GLY A 205 -1.60 -7.63 31.96
C GLY A 205 -3.11 -7.43 31.98
N ASN A 206 -3.84 -8.12 31.09
CA ASN A 206 -5.09 -8.74 31.50
C ASN A 206 -5.52 -9.83 30.50
N THR A 207 -6.01 -10.94 31.03
CA THR A 207 -6.39 -12.21 30.43
C THR A 207 -6.99 -12.14 29.04
N ALA A 208 -6.20 -12.56 28.04
CA ALA A 208 -6.51 -12.65 26.62
C ALA A 208 -7.49 -13.81 26.32
N LYS A 209 -8.81 -13.59 26.40
CA LYS A 209 -9.76 -14.56 25.86
C LYS A 209 -10.67 -14.04 24.76
N ASP A 210 -10.77 -12.72 24.54
CA ASP A 210 -11.73 -12.14 23.57
C ASP A 210 -11.13 -11.12 22.56
N SER A 211 -9.81 -11.05 22.40
CA SER A 211 -9.17 -10.02 21.55
C SER A 211 -9.24 -10.27 20.04
N TRP A 212 -9.77 -11.42 19.61
CA TRP A 212 -9.81 -11.83 18.19
C TRP A 212 -11.20 -11.69 17.56
N ASP A 213 -12.16 -11.26 18.33
CA ASP A 213 -13.50 -10.89 17.89
C ASP A 213 -13.50 -9.37 17.65
N CYS A 214 -13.53 -8.92 16.39
CA CYS A 214 -13.36 -7.52 16.07
C CYS A 214 -13.98 -7.11 14.73
N MET A 215 -14.22 -5.80 14.59
CA MET A 215 -14.60 -5.21 13.31
C MET A 215 -13.37 -4.96 12.44
N LEU A 216 -13.42 -5.38 11.18
CA LEU A 216 -12.43 -5.07 10.18
C LEU A 216 -13.04 -4.23 9.06
N GLY A 217 -12.23 -3.35 8.48
CA GLY A 217 -12.62 -2.51 7.36
C GLY A 217 -11.68 -2.69 6.17
N THR A 218 -12.23 -2.92 4.99
CA THR A 218 -11.47 -3.00 3.76
C THR A 218 -11.16 -1.61 3.19
N ARG A 219 -10.18 -1.52 2.32
CA ARG A 219 -9.86 -0.29 1.59
C ARG A 219 -11.03 0.20 0.71
N SER A 220 -11.92 -0.69 0.29
CA SER A 220 -13.13 -0.35 -0.47
C SER A 220 -14.27 0.23 0.41
N GLY A 221 -14.05 0.39 1.72
CA GLY A 221 -15.03 0.90 2.66
C GLY A 221 -16.02 -0.15 3.19
N LEU A 222 -15.86 -1.42 2.83
CA LEU A 222 -16.69 -2.50 3.39
C LEU A 222 -16.25 -2.77 4.84
N ILE A 223 -17.20 -2.72 5.77
CA ILE A 223 -16.98 -3.07 7.18
C ILE A 223 -17.64 -4.42 7.45
N PHE A 224 -16.92 -5.30 8.13
CA PHE A 224 -17.43 -6.61 8.52
C PHE A 224 -16.87 -7.03 9.88
N HIS A 225 -17.61 -7.89 10.58
CA HIS A 225 -17.25 -8.43 11.87
C HIS A 225 -16.52 -9.77 11.70
N VAL A 226 -15.36 -9.91 12.30
CA VAL A 226 -14.62 -11.17 12.35
C VAL A 226 -14.80 -11.76 13.74
N ARG A 227 -15.26 -13.01 13.80
CA ARG A 227 -15.41 -13.76 15.02
C ARG A 227 -15.03 -15.22 14.83
N ARG A 228 -14.79 -15.92 15.91
CA ARG A 228 -14.59 -17.37 15.88
C ARG A 228 -15.86 -18.09 15.46
N VAL A 229 -15.67 -19.23 14.79
CA VAL A 229 -16.79 -20.15 14.48
C VAL A 229 -17.36 -20.72 15.77
N ASN A 230 -18.66 -20.97 15.76
CA ASN A 230 -19.38 -21.64 16.85
C ASN A 230 -20.13 -22.87 16.28
N VAL A 231 -20.40 -23.85 17.10
CA VAL A 231 -21.15 -25.06 16.73
C VAL A 231 -22.54 -24.75 16.13
N THR A 232 -23.11 -23.59 16.45
CA THR A 232 -24.39 -23.14 15.90
C THR A 232 -24.29 -22.56 14.49
N ASP A 233 -23.11 -22.40 13.95
CA ASP A 233 -22.87 -21.74 12.63
C ASP A 233 -23.05 -22.69 11.43
N GLU A 234 -23.42 -23.95 11.65
CA GLU A 234 -23.57 -24.96 10.58
C GLU A 234 -24.45 -24.46 9.43
N GLN A 235 -25.62 -23.92 9.75
CA GLN A 235 -26.56 -23.44 8.74
C GLN A 235 -26.05 -22.21 7.99
N ALA A 236 -25.37 -21.30 8.70
CA ALA A 236 -24.78 -20.11 8.11
C ALA A 236 -23.63 -20.48 7.15
N LEU A 237 -22.77 -21.42 7.53
CA LEU A 237 -21.71 -21.94 6.67
C LEU A 237 -22.25 -22.70 5.45
N LYS A 238 -23.32 -23.49 5.61
CA LYS A 238 -23.97 -24.12 4.47
C LYS A 238 -24.48 -23.10 3.46
N GLN A 239 -25.13 -22.04 3.91
CA GLN A 239 -25.60 -20.96 3.05
C GLN A 239 -24.44 -20.20 2.40
N PHE A 240 -23.33 -20.02 3.13
CA PHE A 240 -22.12 -19.39 2.62
C PHE A 240 -21.52 -20.20 1.47
N PHE A 241 -21.28 -21.50 1.67
CA PHE A 241 -20.66 -22.35 0.65
C PHE A 241 -21.51 -22.53 -0.62
N CYS A 242 -22.83 -22.41 -0.52
CA CYS A 242 -23.70 -22.35 -1.70
C CYS A 242 -23.46 -21.11 -2.58
N LYS A 243 -22.78 -20.09 -2.05
CA LYS A 243 -22.47 -18.82 -2.74
C LYS A 243 -20.99 -18.65 -3.05
N VAL A 244 -20.16 -19.65 -2.75
CA VAL A 244 -18.76 -19.75 -3.21
C VAL A 244 -18.77 -20.38 -4.59
N SER A 245 -17.94 -19.91 -5.51
CA SER A 245 -17.89 -20.46 -6.87
C SER A 245 -17.38 -21.91 -6.87
N ALA A 246 -17.78 -22.71 -7.86
CA ALA A 246 -17.30 -24.08 -8.00
C ALA A 246 -15.77 -24.13 -8.21
N GLU A 247 -15.21 -23.13 -8.86
CA GLU A 247 -13.78 -22.96 -9.06
C GLU A 247 -13.05 -22.72 -7.72
N ASP A 248 -13.54 -21.80 -6.89
CA ASP A 248 -12.97 -21.53 -5.57
C ASP A 248 -13.08 -22.71 -4.61
N LEU A 249 -14.17 -23.48 -4.71
CA LEU A 249 -14.29 -24.74 -3.96
C LEU A 249 -13.24 -25.76 -4.40
N SER A 250 -12.97 -25.85 -5.71
CA SER A 250 -11.92 -26.70 -6.24
C SER A 250 -10.54 -26.28 -5.75
N PHE A 251 -10.23 -24.98 -5.76
CA PHE A 251 -8.98 -24.45 -5.22
C PHE A 251 -8.87 -24.68 -3.70
N ARG A 252 -9.93 -24.38 -2.95
CA ARG A 252 -9.93 -24.52 -1.49
C ARG A 252 -9.70 -25.95 -1.01
N PHE A 253 -10.23 -26.94 -1.73
CA PHE A 253 -10.21 -28.33 -1.31
C PHE A 253 -9.27 -29.21 -2.14
N LEU A 254 -8.59 -28.63 -3.12
CA LEU A 254 -7.68 -29.31 -4.05
C LEU A 254 -8.33 -30.59 -4.63
N SER A 255 -9.63 -30.50 -4.91
CA SER A 255 -10.46 -31.64 -5.37
C SER A 255 -11.54 -31.12 -6.31
N GLY A 256 -11.90 -31.90 -7.33
CA GLY A 256 -12.98 -31.54 -8.27
C GLY A 256 -14.41 -31.55 -7.66
N ALA A 257 -14.54 -31.38 -6.34
CA ALA A 257 -15.83 -31.36 -5.65
C ALA A 257 -16.56 -30.05 -5.94
N LYS A 258 -17.77 -30.13 -6.48
CA LYS A 258 -18.64 -28.99 -6.77
C LYS A 258 -19.45 -28.54 -5.54
N GLU A 259 -19.48 -29.33 -4.48
CA GLU A 259 -20.23 -29.08 -3.24
C GLU A 259 -19.42 -29.59 -2.04
N ILE A 260 -19.59 -28.93 -0.90
CA ILE A 260 -18.97 -29.36 0.35
C ILE A 260 -19.79 -30.47 1.00
N SER A 261 -19.15 -31.56 1.40
CA SER A 261 -19.84 -32.61 2.15
C SER A 261 -20.18 -32.18 3.57
N HIS A 262 -21.26 -32.71 4.13
CA HIS A 262 -21.66 -32.45 5.52
C HIS A 262 -20.52 -32.75 6.53
N GLN A 263 -19.82 -33.87 6.36
CA GLN A 263 -18.71 -34.25 7.24
C GLN A 263 -17.57 -33.25 7.17
N ARG A 264 -17.25 -32.71 5.97
CA ARG A 264 -16.20 -31.70 5.80
C ARG A 264 -16.60 -30.36 6.41
N MET A 265 -17.88 -30.00 6.35
CA MET A 265 -18.41 -28.80 7.00
C MET A 265 -18.34 -28.94 8.53
N LEU A 266 -18.72 -30.10 9.10
CA LEU A 266 -18.58 -30.35 10.53
C LEU A 266 -17.14 -30.22 11.00
N SER A 267 -16.14 -30.66 10.22
CA SER A 267 -14.72 -30.53 10.57
C SER A 267 -14.22 -29.09 10.60
N MET A 268 -14.98 -28.14 10.06
CA MET A 268 -14.68 -26.70 10.12
C MET A 268 -15.34 -25.99 11.31
N ILE A 269 -16.30 -26.63 11.96
CA ILE A 269 -17.09 -26.09 13.06
C ILE A 269 -16.70 -26.75 14.39
N ASP A 270 -16.64 -28.08 14.41
CA ASP A 270 -16.23 -28.84 15.58
C ASP A 270 -14.71 -28.93 15.66
N ILE A 271 -14.13 -27.88 16.20
CA ILE A 271 -12.67 -27.68 16.30
C ILE A 271 -12.27 -27.40 17.75
N ASP A 272 -11.00 -27.65 18.06
CA ASP A 272 -10.47 -27.58 19.43
C ASP A 272 -10.13 -26.14 19.88
N HIS A 273 -10.20 -25.16 18.98
CA HIS A 273 -9.80 -23.75 19.21
C HIS A 273 -8.38 -23.58 19.78
N LYS A 274 -7.53 -24.57 19.58
CA LYS A 274 -6.11 -24.59 19.99
C LYS A 274 -5.20 -24.81 18.79
N GLN A 275 -5.17 -26.06 18.28
CA GLN A 275 -4.43 -26.38 17.05
C GLN A 275 -5.19 -26.00 15.79
N LYS A 276 -6.52 -25.95 15.87
CA LYS A 276 -7.37 -25.51 14.78
C LYS A 276 -8.18 -24.30 15.21
N GLU A 277 -8.23 -23.31 14.35
CA GLU A 277 -9.09 -22.15 14.51
C GLU A 277 -9.78 -21.82 13.19
N ASN A 278 -11.01 -21.35 13.26
CA ASN A 278 -11.75 -20.90 12.10
C ASN A 278 -12.47 -19.57 12.41
N PHE A 279 -12.12 -18.54 11.66
CA PHE A 279 -12.73 -17.22 11.75
C PHE A 279 -13.78 -17.04 10.66
N LEU A 280 -14.92 -16.51 11.05
CA LEU A 280 -15.99 -16.12 10.14
C LEU A 280 -16.02 -14.60 10.00
N ALA A 281 -16.01 -14.10 8.77
CA ALA A 281 -16.35 -12.73 8.45
C ALA A 281 -17.84 -12.62 8.20
N VAL A 282 -18.54 -11.80 8.98
CA VAL A 282 -19.99 -11.64 8.91
C VAL A 282 -20.38 -10.19 8.68
N LEU A 283 -21.47 -9.95 7.97
CA LEU A 283 -21.99 -8.60 7.78
C LEU A 283 -22.72 -8.13 9.07
N PRO A 284 -22.46 -6.91 9.54
CA PRO A 284 -23.09 -6.39 10.76
C PRO A 284 -24.62 -6.37 10.72
N ASP A 285 -25.19 -6.08 9.54
CA ASP A 285 -26.63 -5.81 9.37
C ASP A 285 -27.50 -7.08 9.46
N ASN A 286 -26.96 -8.24 9.04
CA ASN A 286 -27.76 -9.44 8.88
C ASN A 286 -27.05 -10.74 9.31
N ASN A 287 -25.86 -10.61 9.89
CA ASN A 287 -25.00 -11.72 10.34
C ASN A 287 -24.70 -12.78 9.26
N ASN A 288 -24.80 -12.42 7.97
CA ASN A 288 -24.48 -13.30 6.87
C ASN A 288 -22.97 -13.51 6.77
N VAL A 289 -22.53 -14.75 6.67
CA VAL A 289 -21.13 -15.09 6.43
C VAL A 289 -20.76 -14.71 5.00
N ILE A 290 -19.68 -13.92 4.87
CA ILE A 290 -19.14 -13.47 3.58
C ILE A 290 -17.77 -14.09 3.27
N ALA A 291 -17.06 -14.56 4.31
CA ALA A 291 -15.80 -15.26 4.15
C ALA A 291 -15.49 -16.12 5.40
N THR A 292 -14.60 -17.09 5.24
CA THR A 292 -14.05 -17.88 6.33
C THR A 292 -12.54 -18.03 6.16
N ALA A 293 -11.81 -18.04 7.29
CA ALA A 293 -10.36 -18.24 7.33
C ALA A 293 -10.04 -19.29 8.40
N MET A 294 -9.48 -20.40 7.96
CA MET A 294 -9.11 -21.53 8.82
C MET A 294 -7.61 -21.62 8.98
N LEU A 295 -7.15 -21.84 10.21
CA LEU A 295 -5.77 -22.16 10.56
C LEU A 295 -5.74 -23.58 11.16
N ALA A 296 -4.80 -24.38 10.72
CA ALA A 296 -4.50 -25.68 11.30
C ALA A 296 -3.01 -25.78 11.62
N CYS A 297 -2.66 -25.93 12.89
CA CYS A 297 -1.28 -25.97 13.37
C CYS A 297 -0.83 -27.40 13.68
N ASP A 298 0.46 -27.63 13.50
CA ASP A 298 1.07 -28.84 14.05
C ASP A 298 1.14 -28.81 15.60
N PRO A 299 1.32 -29.95 16.27
CA PRO A 299 1.31 -30.00 17.73
C PRO A 299 2.38 -29.14 18.44
N ARG A 300 3.41 -28.71 17.72
CA ARG A 300 4.53 -27.89 18.24
C ARG A 300 4.44 -26.42 17.85
N PHE A 301 3.40 -26.05 17.08
CA PHE A 301 3.25 -24.71 16.49
C PHE A 301 4.47 -24.26 15.66
N GLU A 302 5.23 -25.23 15.13
CA GLU A 302 6.32 -24.94 14.18
C GLU A 302 5.76 -24.47 12.85
N ARG A 303 4.62 -25.08 12.41
CA ARG A 303 3.93 -24.79 11.16
C ARG A 303 2.44 -24.64 11.38
N GLY A 304 1.84 -23.72 10.66
CA GLY A 304 0.39 -23.53 10.57
C GLY A 304 -0.04 -23.41 9.12
N GLU A 305 -1.00 -24.20 8.70
CA GLU A 305 -1.62 -24.12 7.38
C GLU A 305 -2.82 -23.17 7.46
N VAL A 306 -2.88 -22.19 6.56
CA VAL A 306 -4.01 -21.27 6.43
C VAL A 306 -4.75 -21.52 5.13
N ALA A 307 -6.09 -21.41 5.18
CA ALA A 307 -6.90 -21.47 3.99
C ALA A 307 -8.13 -20.55 4.12
N ILE A 308 -8.35 -19.72 3.11
CA ILE A 308 -9.40 -18.70 3.07
C ILE A 308 -10.40 -19.02 1.95
N SER A 309 -11.68 -18.76 2.23
CA SER A 309 -12.73 -18.78 1.22
C SER A 309 -13.55 -17.51 1.30
N VAL A 310 -13.88 -16.93 0.17
CA VAL A 310 -14.68 -15.71 0.07
C VAL A 310 -15.87 -15.95 -0.84
N ARG A 311 -17.02 -15.45 -0.47
CA ARG A 311 -18.23 -15.48 -1.29
C ARG A 311 -18.01 -14.75 -2.62
N ALA A 312 -18.51 -15.29 -3.72
CA ALA A 312 -18.27 -14.77 -5.07
C ALA A 312 -18.59 -13.28 -5.23
N ASP A 313 -19.69 -12.82 -4.60
CA ASP A 313 -20.11 -11.40 -4.66
C ASP A 313 -19.31 -10.46 -3.74
N PHE A 314 -18.36 -10.99 -2.95
CA PHE A 314 -17.44 -10.24 -2.10
C PHE A 314 -15.98 -10.34 -2.53
N LYS A 315 -15.68 -11.06 -3.60
CA LYS A 315 -14.34 -11.07 -4.21
C LYS A 315 -13.93 -9.67 -4.70
N GLY A 316 -12.63 -9.41 -4.72
CA GLY A 316 -12.09 -8.12 -5.16
C GLY A 316 -12.39 -6.93 -4.22
N LYS A 317 -13.11 -7.14 -3.11
CA LYS A 317 -13.45 -6.07 -2.15
C LYS A 317 -12.50 -5.96 -0.96
N GLY A 318 -11.39 -6.70 -0.96
CA GLY A 318 -10.36 -6.65 0.08
C GLY A 318 -10.64 -7.54 1.32
N VAL A 319 -11.72 -8.35 1.31
CA VAL A 319 -12.10 -9.21 2.45
C VAL A 319 -11.02 -10.26 2.72
N ALA A 320 -10.54 -10.97 1.69
CA ALA A 320 -9.47 -11.97 1.82
C ALA A 320 -8.18 -11.35 2.39
N TRP A 321 -7.84 -10.14 1.95
CA TRP A 321 -6.68 -9.39 2.43
C TRP A 321 -6.71 -9.17 3.94
N GLU A 322 -7.83 -8.66 4.45
CA GLU A 322 -7.98 -8.36 5.86
C GLU A 322 -8.06 -9.63 6.71
N LEU A 323 -8.69 -10.69 6.21
CA LEU A 323 -8.75 -11.98 6.90
C LEU A 323 -7.39 -12.67 6.95
N LEU A 324 -6.59 -12.66 5.87
CA LEU A 324 -5.25 -13.23 5.87
C LEU A 324 -4.36 -12.49 6.87
N ARG A 325 -4.46 -11.16 6.92
CA ARG A 325 -3.75 -10.35 7.90
C ARG A 325 -4.16 -10.66 9.34
N HIS A 326 -5.47 -10.84 9.58
CA HIS A 326 -6.01 -11.17 10.90
C HIS A 326 -5.53 -12.54 11.37
N ILE A 327 -5.65 -13.57 10.54
CA ILE A 327 -5.28 -14.93 10.90
C ILE A 327 -3.76 -15.11 11.02
N ALA A 328 -2.96 -14.36 10.25
CA ALA A 328 -1.51 -14.35 10.38
C ALA A 328 -1.07 -13.76 11.73
N ARG A 329 -1.70 -12.67 12.18
CA ARG A 329 -1.48 -12.11 13.52
C ARG A 329 -1.91 -13.06 14.63
N TYR A 330 -3.02 -13.77 14.44
CA TYR A 330 -3.45 -14.79 15.38
C TYR A 330 -2.46 -15.94 15.46
N ALA A 331 -1.99 -16.47 14.32
CA ALA A 331 -0.97 -17.51 14.25
C ALA A 331 0.33 -17.11 14.96
N GLU A 332 0.80 -15.87 14.72
CA GLU A 332 1.98 -15.30 15.39
C GLU A 332 1.79 -15.25 16.92
N ALA A 333 0.63 -14.79 17.39
CA ALA A 333 0.31 -14.73 18.83
C ALA A 333 0.20 -16.12 19.47
N GLN A 334 -0.19 -17.16 18.71
CA GLN A 334 -0.14 -18.56 19.16
C GLN A 334 1.26 -19.16 19.15
N GLY A 335 2.26 -18.45 18.60
CA GLY A 335 3.65 -18.90 18.54
C GLY A 335 4.00 -19.72 17.31
N VAL A 336 3.15 -19.72 16.28
CA VAL A 336 3.44 -20.34 14.97
C VAL A 336 4.66 -19.66 14.36
N LYS A 337 5.62 -20.46 13.88
CA LYS A 337 6.87 -19.92 13.29
C LYS A 337 6.79 -19.78 11.78
N LEU A 338 6.10 -20.68 11.12
CA LEU A 338 5.94 -20.72 9.68
C LEU A 338 4.46 -20.87 9.32
N LEU A 339 3.90 -19.90 8.64
CA LEU A 339 2.55 -19.94 8.10
C LEU A 339 2.63 -20.36 6.64
N GLU A 340 1.86 -21.37 6.25
CA GLU A 340 1.88 -21.97 4.92
C GLU A 340 0.46 -22.03 4.33
N ALA A 341 0.38 -21.95 3.00
CA ALA A 341 -0.82 -22.28 2.24
C ALA A 341 -0.42 -23.14 1.03
N ILE A 342 -1.30 -24.02 0.59
CA ILE A 342 -1.14 -24.81 -0.63
C ILE A 342 -2.13 -24.26 -1.65
N GLU A 343 -1.60 -23.71 -2.74
CA GLU A 343 -2.43 -23.06 -3.77
C GLU A 343 -2.31 -23.81 -5.11
N SER A 344 -3.41 -23.88 -5.84
CA SER A 344 -3.35 -24.24 -7.25
C SER A 344 -2.61 -23.18 -8.05
N ARG A 345 -1.77 -23.59 -9.02
CA ARG A 345 -1.12 -22.64 -9.94
C ARG A 345 -2.10 -21.75 -10.70
N GLU A 346 -3.33 -22.20 -10.86
CA GLU A 346 -4.40 -21.48 -11.55
C GLU A 346 -5.05 -20.39 -10.65
N ASN A 347 -4.87 -20.48 -9.32
CA ASN A 347 -5.42 -19.51 -8.36
C ASN A 347 -4.55 -18.25 -8.26
N HIS A 348 -4.46 -17.52 -9.37
CA HIS A 348 -3.60 -16.34 -9.47
C HIS A 348 -3.96 -15.24 -8.45
N GLU A 349 -5.26 -15.06 -8.16
CA GLU A 349 -5.73 -14.04 -7.19
C GLU A 349 -5.20 -14.30 -5.78
N ALA A 350 -5.28 -15.54 -5.29
CA ALA A 350 -4.78 -15.88 -3.96
C ALA A 350 -3.26 -15.78 -3.89
N ILE A 351 -2.55 -16.31 -4.89
CA ILE A 351 -1.08 -16.27 -4.95
C ILE A 351 -0.57 -14.82 -4.96
N GLU A 352 -1.22 -13.93 -5.71
CA GLU A 352 -0.83 -12.53 -5.77
C GLU A 352 -1.10 -11.81 -4.45
N LEU A 353 -2.26 -12.03 -3.84
CA LEU A 353 -2.62 -11.52 -2.52
C LEU A 353 -1.62 -11.95 -1.43
N GLU A 354 -1.22 -13.20 -1.44
CA GLU A 354 -0.25 -13.77 -0.48
C GLU A 354 1.15 -13.19 -0.68
N ARG A 355 1.60 -13.06 -1.93
CA ARG A 355 2.86 -12.38 -2.27
C ARG A 355 2.89 -10.94 -1.77
N GLU A 356 1.80 -10.21 -1.97
CA GLU A 356 1.67 -8.83 -1.48
C GLU A 356 1.73 -8.74 0.04
N GLN A 357 1.33 -9.79 0.75
CA GLN A 357 1.45 -9.89 2.20
C GLN A 357 2.81 -10.43 2.67
N GLY A 358 3.74 -10.65 1.74
CA GLY A 358 5.12 -11.03 2.05
C GLY A 358 5.35 -12.53 2.19
N PHE A 359 4.50 -13.35 1.59
CA PHE A 359 4.73 -14.79 1.45
C PHE A 359 5.68 -15.06 0.29
N SER A 360 6.54 -16.06 0.44
CA SER A 360 7.34 -16.67 -0.63
C SER A 360 6.53 -17.76 -1.32
N VAL A 361 6.76 -17.96 -2.61
CA VAL A 361 6.04 -18.94 -3.42
C VAL A 361 7.04 -19.88 -4.05
N GLU A 362 6.90 -21.17 -3.81
CA GLU A 362 7.75 -22.25 -4.31
C GLU A 362 6.89 -23.36 -4.93
N PRO A 363 7.42 -24.16 -5.88
CA PRO A 363 6.73 -25.35 -6.35
C PRO A 363 6.46 -26.33 -5.20
N TYR A 364 5.25 -26.91 -5.15
CA TYR A 364 4.97 -27.98 -4.19
C TYR A 364 5.75 -29.25 -4.56
N PRO A 365 6.44 -29.91 -3.59
CA PRO A 365 7.40 -30.95 -3.91
C PRO A 365 6.83 -32.17 -4.66
N ASP A 366 5.59 -32.54 -4.35
CA ASP A 366 5.01 -33.80 -4.83
C ASP A 366 3.95 -33.59 -5.94
N ASP A 367 3.62 -32.35 -6.29
CA ASP A 367 2.63 -32.03 -7.31
C ASP A 367 2.97 -30.74 -8.08
N ALA A 368 3.28 -30.88 -9.37
CA ALA A 368 3.64 -29.77 -10.23
C ALA A 368 2.48 -28.79 -10.51
N THR A 369 1.23 -29.14 -10.22
CA THR A 369 0.05 -28.28 -10.37
C THR A 369 -0.17 -27.38 -9.17
N LEU A 370 0.54 -27.61 -8.06
CA LEU A 370 0.42 -26.90 -6.82
C LEU A 370 1.64 -26.02 -6.53
N LEU A 371 1.43 -25.02 -5.70
CA LEU A 371 2.45 -24.14 -5.14
C LEU A 371 2.38 -24.17 -3.62
N LEU A 372 3.53 -24.17 -2.97
CA LEU A 372 3.66 -23.93 -1.55
C LEU A 372 3.91 -22.44 -1.34
N VAL A 373 3.03 -21.81 -0.62
CA VAL A 373 3.12 -20.39 -0.26
C VAL A 373 3.44 -20.31 1.22
N SER A 374 4.52 -19.64 1.61
CA SER A 374 4.96 -19.67 2.99
C SER A 374 5.48 -18.32 3.49
N LYS A 375 5.28 -18.07 4.80
CA LYS A 375 5.76 -16.87 5.49
C LYS A 375 6.28 -17.20 6.86
N ARG A 376 7.54 -16.82 7.14
CA ARG A 376 8.07 -16.88 8.50
C ARG A 376 7.44 -15.79 9.35
N LEU A 377 6.86 -16.18 10.48
CA LEU A 377 6.34 -15.26 11.48
C LEU A 377 7.46 -14.98 12.49
N GLN A 378 7.72 -13.71 12.75
CA GLN A 378 8.74 -13.31 13.75
C GLN A 378 8.03 -13.08 15.07
N LYS A 379 8.60 -13.58 16.15
CA LYS A 379 8.16 -13.16 17.49
C LYS A 379 8.43 -11.67 17.64
N SER A 380 7.36 -10.90 17.87
CA SER A 380 7.43 -9.50 18.29
C SER A 380 8.14 -9.37 19.63
#